data_e44a9132e12cc6254be17bec51c9b5ad
#
_entry.id   e44a9132e12cc6254be17bec51c9b5ad
#
_cell.length_a   1.000
_cell.length_b   1.000
_cell.length_c   1.000
_cell.angle_alpha   90.00
_cell.angle_beta   90.00
_cell.angle_gamma   90.00
#
_symmetry.space_group_name_H-M   'P 1'
#
loop_
_entity.id
_entity.type
_entity.pdbx_description
1 polymer ?
#
loop_
_entity_poly.entity_id
_entity_poly.type
_entity_poly.pdbx_seq_one_letter_code
_entity_poly.pdbx_strand_id
1 'polypeptide(L)'
;MHIAVIITCHNRKEKTLRCLTDLFKAKKAYGHNEVRLAVFLTDDGCTDGTAEAVDQIFDRHEIHIIKGDGSLYWAGGMRAAWREALKEKERWDYYLLVNDDTYAFDNLFTEMIEAHRYCLRTYKRPGLYSGVTCAPGQPDVITYGGDREDRLCRLHRVKPNGQPQLVDEANANLLIVPAIVVEEIGIFYEGYVHSNADYDYSRLARRNNIPVLITAHTCGECEYDHDSSKEEGKKVTRMSLSQRKAFFEHPLHSDKDYFTYVRRNMPMRLPITWTLRKLRLYCPKIYYAINRLRKIA
;
A
#
# COMPACT_ATOMS: atom_id res chain seq x y z
N MET A 1 22.25 -5.31 -7.02
CA MET A 1 20.83 -5.53 -6.65
C MET A 1 19.95 -4.74 -7.61
N HIS A 2 19.06 -5.43 -8.31
CA HIS A 2 18.16 -4.83 -9.30
C HIS A 2 16.74 -4.77 -8.72
N ILE A 3 16.17 -3.58 -8.66
CA ILE A 3 14.85 -3.34 -8.07
C ILE A 3 13.93 -2.67 -9.08
N ALA A 4 12.79 -3.30 -9.37
CA ALA A 4 11.69 -2.67 -10.08
C ALA A 4 10.81 -1.92 -9.07
N VAL A 5 10.71 -0.61 -9.19
CA VAL A 5 9.80 0.21 -8.37
C VAL A 5 8.45 0.28 -9.06
N ILE A 6 7.41 -0.08 -8.31
CA ILE A 6 6.03 -0.13 -8.79
C ILE A 6 5.25 0.99 -8.14
N ILE A 7 4.76 1.93 -8.93
CA ILE A 7 4.11 3.14 -8.45
C ILE A 7 2.96 3.56 -9.39
N THR A 8 1.94 4.19 -8.87
CA THR A 8 0.85 4.80 -9.65
C THR A 8 0.55 6.20 -9.14
N CYS A 9 0.18 7.11 -10.03
CA CYS A 9 -0.21 8.47 -9.69
C CYS A 9 -1.49 8.90 -10.44
N HIS A 10 -2.20 9.85 -9.86
CA HIS A 10 -3.33 10.55 -10.50
C HIS A 10 -3.44 11.98 -9.98
N ASN A 11 -3.10 12.98 -10.82
CA ASN A 11 -3.18 14.41 -10.49
C ASN A 11 -2.50 14.80 -9.16
N ARG A 12 -1.26 14.33 -8.95
CA ARG A 12 -0.47 14.56 -7.74
C ARG A 12 0.98 14.94 -8.07
N LYS A 13 1.18 15.82 -9.05
CA LYS A 13 2.49 16.19 -9.61
C LYS A 13 3.55 16.43 -8.54
N GLU A 14 3.31 17.35 -7.62
CA GLU A 14 4.30 17.72 -6.59
C GLU A 14 4.65 16.56 -5.65
N LYS A 15 3.64 15.78 -5.23
CA LYS A 15 3.83 14.60 -4.38
C LYS A 15 4.65 13.54 -5.12
N THR A 16 4.29 13.21 -6.36
CA THR A 16 4.97 12.22 -7.19
C THR A 16 6.43 12.60 -7.43
N LEU A 17 6.71 13.87 -7.78
CA LEU A 17 8.07 14.35 -7.99
C LEU A 17 8.91 14.26 -6.71
N ARG A 18 8.37 14.67 -5.57
CA ARG A 18 9.04 14.55 -4.28
C ARG A 18 9.31 13.09 -3.92
N CYS A 19 8.32 12.22 -4.07
CA CYS A 19 8.45 10.78 -3.81
C CYS A 19 9.62 10.17 -4.61
N LEU A 20 9.67 10.41 -5.91
CA LEU A 20 10.73 9.92 -6.77
C LEU A 20 12.09 10.53 -6.39
N THR A 21 12.16 11.83 -6.12
CA THR A 21 13.40 12.51 -5.70
C THR A 21 13.96 11.89 -4.42
N ASP A 22 13.12 11.69 -3.40
CA ASP A 22 13.55 11.11 -2.13
C ASP A 22 13.95 9.62 -2.30
N LEU A 23 13.28 8.89 -3.18
CA LEU A 23 13.65 7.50 -3.50
C LEU A 23 15.04 7.40 -4.15
N PHE A 24 15.34 8.26 -5.14
CA PHE A 24 16.66 8.30 -5.78
C PHE A 24 17.74 8.81 -4.83
N LYS A 25 17.39 9.70 -3.91
CA LYS A 25 18.29 10.13 -2.83
C LYS A 25 18.63 8.96 -1.90
N ALA A 26 17.64 8.18 -1.47
CA ALA A 26 17.85 6.96 -0.68
C ALA A 26 18.74 5.94 -1.40
N LYS A 27 18.52 5.73 -2.73
CA LYS A 27 19.41 4.91 -3.57
C LYS A 27 20.86 5.37 -3.50
N LYS A 28 21.08 6.69 -3.62
CA LYS A 28 22.43 7.27 -3.56
C LYS A 28 23.08 7.09 -2.18
N ALA A 29 22.31 7.24 -1.10
CA ALA A 29 22.76 7.08 0.27
C ALA A 29 23.18 5.63 0.58
N TYR A 30 22.46 4.64 0.04
CA TYR A 30 22.81 3.22 0.21
C TYR A 30 24.09 2.82 -0.54
N GLY A 31 24.37 3.41 -1.70
CA GLY A 31 25.53 3.13 -2.54
C GLY A 31 25.13 3.10 -4.02
N HIS A 32 25.56 4.10 -4.76
CA HIS A 32 25.10 4.35 -6.14
C HIS A 32 25.28 3.15 -7.09
N ASN A 33 26.31 2.33 -6.88
CA ASN A 33 26.64 1.18 -7.72
C ASN A 33 26.06 -0.15 -7.19
N GLU A 34 25.49 -0.16 -5.98
CA GLU A 34 24.97 -1.40 -5.35
C GLU A 34 23.51 -1.66 -5.66
N VAL A 35 22.77 -0.58 -5.95
CA VAL A 35 21.34 -0.64 -6.26
C VAL A 35 21.07 -0.03 -7.62
N ARG A 36 20.51 -0.82 -8.53
CA ARG A 36 19.92 -0.36 -9.77
C ARG A 36 18.43 -0.29 -9.62
N LEU A 37 17.84 0.88 -9.80
CA LEU A 37 16.39 1.07 -9.81
C LEU A 37 15.90 1.25 -11.23
N ALA A 38 14.76 0.62 -11.57
CA ALA A 38 13.93 1.01 -12.69
C ALA A 38 12.52 1.26 -12.16
N VAL A 39 11.98 2.44 -12.41
CA VAL A 39 10.66 2.85 -11.94
C VAL A 39 9.62 2.60 -13.02
N PHE A 40 8.59 1.86 -12.70
CA PHE A 40 7.41 1.64 -13.52
C PHE A 40 6.29 2.47 -12.94
N LEU A 41 6.03 3.63 -13.55
CA LEU A 41 5.05 4.62 -13.10
C LEU A 41 3.79 4.53 -13.96
N THR A 42 2.68 4.10 -13.38
CA THR A 42 1.38 4.26 -14.03
C THR A 42 0.86 5.67 -13.83
N ASP A 43 0.82 6.44 -14.91
CA ASP A 43 0.07 7.69 -15.03
C ASP A 43 -1.39 7.36 -15.31
N ASP A 44 -2.24 7.32 -14.28
CA ASP A 44 -3.66 6.98 -14.44
C ASP A 44 -4.49 8.20 -14.87
N GLY A 45 -4.18 8.73 -16.06
CA GLY A 45 -4.91 9.83 -16.68
C GLY A 45 -4.68 11.17 -16.00
N CYS A 46 -3.44 11.51 -15.63
CA CYS A 46 -3.09 12.81 -15.09
C CYS A 46 -3.33 13.93 -16.12
N THR A 47 -3.86 15.06 -15.65
CA THR A 47 -4.10 16.27 -16.44
C THR A 47 -3.31 17.47 -15.90
N ASP A 48 -2.55 17.29 -14.82
CA ASP A 48 -1.76 18.33 -14.14
C ASP A 48 -0.32 18.43 -14.63
N GLY A 49 0.05 17.68 -15.69
CA GLY A 49 1.41 17.65 -16.24
C GLY A 49 2.38 16.82 -15.40
N THR A 50 1.90 15.82 -14.64
CA THR A 50 2.76 14.93 -13.85
C THR A 50 3.72 14.14 -14.73
N ALA A 51 3.23 13.47 -15.77
CA ALA A 51 4.05 12.62 -16.65
C ALA A 51 5.14 13.42 -17.35
N GLU A 52 4.80 14.58 -17.89
CA GLU A 52 5.74 15.49 -18.57
C GLU A 52 6.84 15.99 -17.61
N ALA A 53 6.48 16.32 -16.39
CA ALA A 53 7.45 16.77 -15.39
C ALA A 53 8.40 15.65 -14.95
N VAL A 54 7.90 14.43 -14.81
CA VAL A 54 8.73 13.24 -14.52
C VAL A 54 9.71 12.98 -15.66
N ASP A 55 9.24 12.99 -16.90
CA ASP A 55 10.08 12.78 -18.11
C ASP A 55 11.17 13.85 -18.30
N GLN A 56 10.94 15.06 -17.80
CA GLN A 56 11.91 16.17 -17.86
C GLN A 56 12.99 16.09 -16.77
N ILE A 57 12.67 15.56 -15.60
CA ILE A 57 13.54 15.62 -14.42
C ILE A 57 14.38 14.35 -14.26
N PHE A 58 13.85 13.20 -14.64
CA PHE A 58 14.48 11.91 -14.42
C PHE A 58 14.95 11.26 -15.72
N ASP A 59 15.98 10.41 -15.63
CA ASP A 59 16.50 9.68 -16.78
C ASP A 59 15.48 8.68 -17.31
N ARG A 60 15.20 8.72 -18.61
CA ARG A 60 14.30 7.79 -19.32
C ARG A 60 14.76 6.34 -19.26
N HIS A 61 16.03 6.08 -18.99
CA HIS A 61 16.53 4.72 -18.75
C HIS A 61 16.19 4.18 -17.35
N GLU A 62 15.82 5.07 -16.42
CA GLU A 62 15.46 4.70 -15.06
C GLU A 62 13.94 4.75 -14.82
N ILE A 63 13.14 5.41 -15.70
CA ILE A 63 11.69 5.56 -15.52
C ILE A 63 10.91 5.16 -16.77
N HIS A 64 9.98 4.22 -16.59
CA HIS A 64 9.03 3.75 -17.60
C HIS A 64 7.63 4.27 -17.24
N ILE A 65 7.08 5.17 -18.05
CA ILE A 65 5.73 5.72 -17.84
C ILE A 65 4.71 4.87 -18.58
N ILE A 66 3.75 4.31 -17.86
CA ILE A 66 2.63 3.52 -18.36
C ILE A 66 1.38 4.40 -18.34
N LYS A 67 0.72 4.57 -19.49
CA LYS A 67 -0.50 5.37 -19.59
C LYS A 67 -1.71 4.57 -19.17
N GLY A 68 -2.43 5.04 -18.16
CA GLY A 68 -3.77 4.62 -17.77
C GLY A 68 -4.85 5.50 -18.43
N ASP A 69 -6.10 5.18 -18.20
CA ASP A 69 -7.26 5.88 -18.74
C ASP A 69 -8.02 6.72 -17.68
N GLY A 70 -7.48 6.82 -16.46
CA GLY A 70 -8.10 7.51 -15.33
C GLY A 70 -9.09 6.64 -14.55
N SER A 71 -9.21 5.35 -14.88
CA SER A 71 -10.14 4.43 -14.24
C SER A 71 -9.47 3.24 -13.55
N LEU A 72 -8.14 3.17 -13.57
CA LEU A 72 -7.38 2.08 -12.95
C LEU A 72 -7.39 2.17 -11.41
N TYR A 73 -7.43 3.37 -10.89
CA TYR A 73 -7.26 3.65 -9.45
C TYR A 73 -5.99 3.02 -8.89
N TRP A 74 -5.83 2.99 -7.56
CA TRP A 74 -4.57 2.57 -6.95
C TRP A 74 -4.21 1.10 -7.26
N ALA A 75 -5.10 0.15 -6.96
CA ALA A 75 -4.76 -1.27 -7.14
C ALA A 75 -4.65 -1.67 -8.61
N GLY A 76 -5.44 -1.07 -9.49
CA GLY A 76 -5.36 -1.27 -10.94
C GLY A 76 -4.07 -0.68 -11.52
N GLY A 77 -3.73 0.56 -11.14
CA GLY A 77 -2.50 1.23 -11.56
C GLY A 77 -1.25 0.49 -11.09
N MET A 78 -1.22 0.06 -9.83
CA MET A 78 -0.11 -0.76 -9.29
C MET A 78 0.06 -2.07 -10.09
N ARG A 79 -1.05 -2.76 -10.43
CA ARG A 79 -0.98 -3.97 -11.28
C ARG A 79 -0.48 -3.67 -12.69
N ALA A 80 -0.89 -2.56 -13.29
CA ALA A 80 -0.44 -2.16 -14.62
C ALA A 80 1.08 -1.95 -14.64
N ALA A 81 1.62 -1.18 -13.68
CA ALA A 81 3.05 -0.99 -13.50
C ALA A 81 3.78 -2.32 -13.25
N TRP A 82 3.24 -3.16 -12.38
CA TRP A 82 3.87 -4.45 -12.05
C TRP A 82 3.91 -5.41 -13.23
N ARG A 83 2.84 -5.48 -14.02
CA ARG A 83 2.82 -6.29 -15.25
C ARG A 83 3.84 -5.81 -16.28
N GLU A 84 4.05 -4.50 -16.38
CA GLU A 84 5.06 -3.96 -17.30
C GLU A 84 6.46 -4.36 -16.85
N ALA A 85 6.74 -4.24 -15.55
CA ALA A 85 8.02 -4.70 -14.97
C ALA A 85 8.27 -6.21 -15.19
N LEU A 86 7.22 -7.04 -15.16
CA LEU A 86 7.33 -8.48 -15.42
C LEU A 86 7.60 -8.84 -16.89
N LYS A 87 7.36 -7.93 -17.84
CA LYS A 87 7.66 -8.14 -19.27
C LYS A 87 9.13 -7.90 -19.61
N GLU A 88 9.84 -7.16 -18.74
CA GLU A 88 11.25 -6.88 -18.99
C GLU A 88 12.07 -8.16 -19.01
N LYS A 89 13.06 -8.22 -19.94
CA LYS A 89 13.99 -9.36 -20.06
C LYS A 89 14.99 -9.39 -18.90
N GLU A 90 15.17 -8.27 -18.25
CA GLU A 90 16.06 -8.13 -17.10
C GLU A 90 15.47 -8.82 -15.88
N ARG A 91 16.30 -9.56 -15.16
CA ARG A 91 15.86 -10.22 -13.92
C ARG A 91 15.93 -9.20 -12.79
N TRP A 92 14.78 -8.97 -12.14
CA TRP A 92 14.68 -8.22 -10.90
C TRP A 92 15.03 -9.12 -9.72
N ASP A 93 15.75 -8.57 -8.74
CA ASP A 93 15.92 -9.23 -7.44
C ASP A 93 14.72 -8.95 -6.54
N TYR A 94 14.16 -7.73 -6.66
CA TYR A 94 13.04 -7.27 -5.85
C TYR A 94 12.10 -6.38 -6.64
N TYR A 95 10.85 -6.36 -6.21
CA TYR A 95 9.85 -5.35 -6.54
C TYR A 95 9.61 -4.47 -5.32
N LEU A 96 9.70 -3.15 -5.46
CA LEU A 96 9.40 -2.18 -4.41
C LEU A 96 8.12 -1.43 -4.77
N LEU A 97 7.04 -1.73 -4.06
CA LEU A 97 5.78 -1.02 -4.20
C LEU A 97 5.84 0.26 -3.38
N VAL A 98 5.50 1.40 -4.00
CA VAL A 98 5.58 2.72 -3.38
C VAL A 98 4.30 3.51 -3.70
N ASN A 99 3.74 4.19 -2.70
CA ASN A 99 2.70 5.20 -2.95
C ASN A 99 3.35 6.54 -3.34
N ASP A 100 2.72 7.26 -4.27
CA ASP A 100 3.21 8.52 -4.83
C ASP A 100 3.26 9.69 -3.82
N ASP A 101 2.79 9.49 -2.59
CA ASP A 101 2.81 10.43 -1.47
C ASP A 101 3.62 9.92 -0.27
N THR A 102 4.47 8.93 -0.49
CA THR A 102 5.39 8.39 0.51
C THR A 102 6.82 8.86 0.23
N TYR A 103 7.47 9.45 1.21
CA TYR A 103 8.78 10.10 1.10
C TYR A 103 9.83 9.28 1.82
N ALA A 104 10.70 8.64 1.06
CA ALA A 104 11.71 7.72 1.58
C ALA A 104 12.81 8.45 2.38
N PHE A 105 13.25 7.85 3.47
CA PHE A 105 14.47 8.26 4.17
C PHE A 105 15.71 7.59 3.58
N ASP A 106 16.87 8.15 3.86
CA ASP A 106 18.16 7.66 3.35
C ASP A 106 18.47 6.21 3.78
N ASN A 107 17.85 5.71 4.86
CA ASN A 107 18.04 4.34 5.37
C ASN A 107 17.11 3.29 4.73
N LEU A 108 16.20 3.65 3.81
CA LEU A 108 15.19 2.75 3.24
C LEU A 108 15.76 1.41 2.80
N PHE A 109 16.77 1.44 1.92
CA PHE A 109 17.33 0.20 1.35
C PHE A 109 18.12 -0.60 2.38
N THR A 110 18.81 0.06 3.31
CA THR A 110 19.49 -0.61 4.42
C THR A 110 18.50 -1.39 5.27
N GLU A 111 17.42 -0.75 5.70
CA GLU A 111 16.40 -1.37 6.54
C GLU A 111 15.68 -2.54 5.86
N MET A 112 15.35 -2.39 4.57
CA MET A 112 14.69 -3.46 3.81
C MET A 112 15.61 -4.67 3.60
N ILE A 113 16.89 -4.45 3.30
CA ILE A 113 17.86 -5.55 3.15
C ILE A 113 18.18 -6.22 4.48
N GLU A 114 18.27 -5.46 5.55
CA GLU A 114 18.44 -6.05 6.91
C GLU A 114 17.20 -6.87 7.31
N ALA A 115 15.98 -6.41 6.99
CA ALA A 115 14.76 -7.19 7.18
C ALA A 115 14.80 -8.51 6.37
N HIS A 116 15.28 -8.46 5.10
CA HIS A 116 15.46 -9.65 4.26
C HIS A 116 16.47 -10.62 4.88
N ARG A 117 17.66 -10.13 5.28
CA ARG A 117 18.70 -10.94 5.93
C ARG A 117 18.19 -11.55 7.24
N TYR A 118 17.49 -10.77 8.05
CA TYR A 118 16.85 -11.26 9.28
C TYR A 118 15.86 -12.38 8.98
N CYS A 119 15.01 -12.21 7.96
CA CYS A 119 14.03 -13.18 7.56
C CYS A 119 14.68 -14.51 7.14
N LEU A 120 15.72 -14.47 6.31
CA LEU A 120 16.45 -15.66 5.88
C LEU A 120 17.12 -16.39 7.06
N ARG A 121 17.71 -15.64 8.00
CA ARG A 121 18.35 -16.23 9.21
C ARG A 121 17.31 -16.90 10.11
N THR A 122 16.16 -16.26 10.30
CA THR A 122 15.16 -16.67 11.30
C THR A 122 14.18 -17.69 10.75
N TYR A 123 13.66 -17.44 9.55
CA TYR A 123 12.57 -18.24 8.94
C TYR A 123 13.03 -19.15 7.80
N LYS A 124 14.33 -19.09 7.42
CA LYS A 124 14.97 -19.92 6.37
C LYS A 124 14.33 -19.76 4.98
N ARG A 125 13.61 -18.69 4.74
CA ARG A 125 13.00 -18.34 3.48
C ARG A 125 12.81 -16.83 3.35
N PRO A 126 12.71 -16.27 2.12
CA PRO A 126 12.36 -14.87 1.91
C PRO A 126 10.90 -14.58 2.30
N GLY A 127 10.62 -13.30 2.61
CA GLY A 127 9.31 -12.81 3.00
C GLY A 127 8.94 -11.52 2.30
N LEU A 128 7.86 -10.87 2.74
CA LEU A 128 7.51 -9.49 2.41
C LEU A 128 8.07 -8.55 3.49
N TYR A 129 8.56 -7.37 3.08
CA TYR A 129 9.16 -6.41 4.02
C TYR A 129 8.53 -5.04 3.83
N SER A 130 7.73 -4.60 4.81
CA SER A 130 7.10 -3.29 4.79
C SER A 130 7.95 -2.28 5.55
N GLY A 131 8.36 -1.22 4.86
CA GLY A 131 9.01 -0.05 5.46
C GLY A 131 8.01 0.71 6.33
N VAL A 132 8.36 0.90 7.59
CA VAL A 132 7.54 1.69 8.51
C VAL A 132 7.65 3.16 8.15
N THR A 133 6.52 3.89 8.11
CA THR A 133 6.49 5.33 7.90
C THR A 133 5.93 6.06 9.12
N CYS A 134 6.33 7.32 9.29
CA CYS A 134 5.79 8.24 10.30
C CYS A 134 5.06 9.43 9.67
N ALA A 135 4.35 10.19 10.48
CA ALA A 135 3.75 11.44 10.05
C ALA A 135 4.84 12.49 9.78
N PRO A 136 4.66 13.37 8.76
CA PRO A 136 5.62 14.40 8.44
C PRO A 136 6.00 15.25 9.66
N GLY A 137 7.31 15.33 9.95
CA GLY A 137 7.84 16.06 11.10
C GLY A 137 7.50 15.48 12.48
N GLN A 138 6.91 14.28 12.56
CA GLN A 138 6.52 13.63 13.80
C GLN A 138 6.99 12.15 13.83
N PRO A 139 8.28 11.89 14.11
CA PRO A 139 8.88 10.56 13.98
C PRO A 139 8.26 9.50 14.91
N ASP A 140 7.66 9.90 16.02
CA ASP A 140 7.02 9.00 16.99
C ASP A 140 5.58 8.62 16.60
N VAL A 141 4.99 9.30 15.60
CA VAL A 141 3.63 9.05 15.10
C VAL A 141 3.72 8.12 13.90
N ILE A 142 3.61 6.81 14.13
CA ILE A 142 3.65 5.81 13.07
C ILE A 142 2.36 5.85 12.26
N THR A 143 2.48 5.99 10.94
CA THR A 143 1.36 6.07 9.99
C THR A 143 1.07 4.75 9.30
N TYR A 144 2.09 4.17 8.64
CA TYR A 144 1.96 2.90 7.91
C TYR A 144 3.10 1.94 8.27
N GLY A 145 2.98 0.69 7.82
CA GLY A 145 3.91 -0.40 8.08
C GLY A 145 3.15 -1.71 8.11
N GLY A 146 2.78 -2.19 9.30
CA GLY A 146 2.02 -3.43 9.42
C GLY A 146 1.23 -3.53 10.71
N ASP A 147 0.25 -4.41 10.69
CA ASP A 147 -0.68 -4.65 11.80
C ASP A 147 -0.63 -6.13 12.23
N ARG A 148 -0.78 -6.36 13.52
CA ARG A 148 -0.92 -7.70 14.10
C ARG A 148 -2.36 -7.91 14.57
N GLU A 149 -2.90 -9.07 14.24
CA GLU A 149 -4.25 -9.47 14.63
C GLU A 149 -4.21 -10.14 16.02
N ASP A 150 -5.04 -9.67 16.93
CA ASP A 150 -5.22 -10.29 18.25
C ASP A 150 -6.22 -11.47 18.20
N ARG A 151 -6.40 -12.16 19.33
CA ARG A 151 -7.34 -13.30 19.44
C ARG A 151 -8.82 -12.93 19.19
N LEU A 152 -9.16 -11.64 19.26
CA LEU A 152 -10.50 -11.11 18.94
C LEU A 152 -10.59 -10.63 17.50
N CYS A 153 -9.54 -10.93 16.70
CA CYS A 153 -9.39 -10.49 15.30
C CYS A 153 -9.43 -8.96 15.15
N ARG A 154 -8.85 -8.22 16.10
CA ARG A 154 -8.63 -6.79 16.02
C ARG A 154 -7.21 -6.56 15.55
N LEU A 155 -7.04 -5.62 14.63
CA LEU A 155 -5.72 -5.22 14.10
C LEU A 155 -5.13 -4.12 14.98
N HIS A 156 -3.87 -4.30 15.33
CA HIS A 156 -3.08 -3.36 16.14
C HIS A 156 -1.82 -3.00 15.39
N ARG A 157 -1.58 -1.70 15.20
CA ARG A 157 -0.36 -1.18 14.56
C ARG A 157 0.87 -1.64 15.33
N VAL A 158 1.81 -2.29 14.62
CA VAL A 158 3.09 -2.68 15.19
C VAL A 158 4.07 -1.53 15.03
N LYS A 159 4.65 -1.09 16.15
CA LYS A 159 5.68 -0.05 16.16
C LYS A 159 7.07 -0.66 16.01
N PRO A 160 8.00 0.00 15.29
CA PRO A 160 9.38 -0.44 15.21
C PRO A 160 10.03 -0.47 16.62
N ASN A 161 10.91 -1.44 16.86
CA ASN A 161 11.56 -1.66 18.14
C ASN A 161 13.05 -2.02 18.04
N GLY A 162 13.68 -1.68 16.92
CA GLY A 162 15.10 -1.99 16.65
C GLY A 162 15.32 -3.39 16.07
N GLN A 163 14.25 -4.15 15.79
CA GLN A 163 14.32 -5.43 15.09
C GLN A 163 13.13 -5.60 14.12
N PRO A 164 13.31 -6.30 12.99
CA PRO A 164 12.20 -6.65 12.13
C PRO A 164 11.17 -7.51 12.88
N GLN A 165 9.88 -7.21 12.71
CA GLN A 165 8.81 -7.88 13.45
C GLN A 165 7.78 -8.48 12.51
N LEU A 166 7.29 -9.70 12.82
CA LEU A 166 6.17 -10.32 12.11
C LEU A 166 4.90 -9.50 12.26
N VAL A 167 4.15 -9.42 11.16
CA VAL A 167 2.82 -8.81 11.11
C VAL A 167 1.86 -9.71 10.34
N ASP A 168 0.56 -9.48 10.50
CA ASP A 168 -0.49 -10.22 9.81
C ASP A 168 -0.88 -9.53 8.51
N GLU A 169 -0.84 -8.21 8.50
CA GLU A 169 -1.10 -7.36 7.35
C GLU A 169 -0.03 -6.28 7.23
N ALA A 170 0.31 -5.91 6.00
CA ALA A 170 1.30 -4.88 5.69
C ALA A 170 0.76 -3.92 4.64
N ASN A 171 1.12 -2.64 4.77
CA ASN A 171 0.80 -1.60 3.80
C ASN A 171 1.83 -1.60 2.66
N ALA A 172 1.40 -1.23 1.46
CA ALA A 172 2.27 -1.08 0.30
C ALA A 172 2.73 0.36 0.07
N ASN A 173 2.78 1.18 1.12
CA ASN A 173 3.42 2.51 1.06
C ASN A 173 4.91 2.42 0.73
N LEU A 174 5.59 1.44 1.33
CA LEU A 174 6.96 1.01 1.04
C LEU A 174 7.02 -0.51 1.26
N LEU A 175 6.63 -1.31 0.27
CA LEU A 175 6.61 -2.77 0.41
C LEU A 175 7.60 -3.41 -0.56
N ILE A 176 8.65 -4.04 -0.03
CA ILE A 176 9.57 -4.81 -0.86
C ILE A 176 9.14 -6.27 -0.93
N VAL A 177 9.12 -6.79 -2.16
CA VAL A 177 8.73 -8.16 -2.50
C VAL A 177 9.86 -8.81 -3.28
N PRO A 178 10.56 -9.82 -2.73
CA PRO A 178 11.55 -10.57 -3.50
C PRO A 178 10.94 -11.22 -4.74
N ALA A 179 11.67 -11.26 -5.85
CA ALA A 179 11.17 -11.81 -7.11
C ALA A 179 10.67 -13.25 -6.97
N ILE A 180 11.38 -14.08 -6.21
CA ILE A 180 10.98 -15.47 -5.93
C ILE A 180 9.62 -15.56 -5.21
N VAL A 181 9.24 -14.57 -4.41
CA VAL A 181 7.91 -14.50 -3.80
C VAL A 181 6.85 -14.20 -4.85
N VAL A 182 7.15 -13.31 -5.80
CA VAL A 182 6.25 -13.03 -6.93
C VAL A 182 6.08 -14.25 -7.83
N GLU A 183 7.15 -15.02 -8.06
CA GLU A 183 7.07 -16.28 -8.78
C GLU A 183 6.16 -17.31 -8.08
N GLU A 184 6.14 -17.32 -6.74
CA GLU A 184 5.35 -18.26 -5.94
C GLU A 184 3.87 -17.87 -5.82
N ILE A 185 3.56 -16.58 -5.57
CA ILE A 185 2.18 -16.14 -5.25
C ILE A 185 1.59 -15.12 -6.23
N GLY A 186 2.35 -14.73 -7.28
CA GLY A 186 1.93 -13.74 -8.26
C GLY A 186 1.95 -12.31 -7.73
N ILE A 187 1.17 -11.45 -8.39
CA ILE A 187 0.97 -10.04 -8.04
C ILE A 187 -0.39 -9.81 -7.38
N PHE A 188 -0.80 -8.56 -7.14
CA PHE A 188 -2.11 -8.23 -6.58
C PHE A 188 -3.27 -8.87 -7.34
N TYR A 189 -4.24 -9.38 -6.60
CA TYR A 189 -5.44 -9.99 -7.17
C TYR A 189 -6.27 -8.98 -8.00
N GLU A 190 -6.78 -9.45 -9.15
CA GLU A 190 -7.51 -8.64 -10.14
C GLU A 190 -8.80 -8.02 -9.62
N GLY A 191 -9.39 -8.61 -8.61
CA GLY A 191 -10.69 -8.18 -8.08
C GLY A 191 -10.69 -6.88 -7.28
N TYR A 192 -9.50 -6.28 -7.01
CA TYR A 192 -9.38 -5.00 -6.32
C TYR A 192 -9.25 -3.85 -7.31
N VAL A 193 -9.93 -2.75 -7.02
CA VAL A 193 -9.89 -1.52 -7.81
C VAL A 193 -9.03 -0.46 -7.12
N HIS A 194 -9.27 -0.21 -5.83
CA HIS A 194 -8.61 0.90 -5.11
C HIS A 194 -7.97 0.47 -3.80
N SER A 195 -8.63 -0.30 -2.95
CA SER A 195 -8.20 -0.57 -1.58
C SER A 195 -8.03 -2.05 -1.26
N ASN A 196 -7.38 -2.36 -0.13
CA ASN A 196 -7.20 -3.69 0.46
C ASN A 196 -6.39 -4.72 -0.35
N ALA A 197 -5.81 -4.35 -1.50
CA ALA A 197 -5.02 -5.27 -2.30
C ALA A 197 -3.72 -5.69 -1.59
N ASP A 198 -3.09 -4.77 -0.88
CA ASP A 198 -1.89 -4.97 -0.08
C ASP A 198 -2.14 -5.84 1.15
N TYR A 199 -3.25 -5.61 1.84
CA TYR A 199 -3.69 -6.45 2.97
C TYR A 199 -4.00 -7.88 2.52
N ASP A 200 -4.74 -8.05 1.42
CA ASP A 200 -5.01 -9.38 0.85
C ASP A 200 -3.72 -10.08 0.42
N TYR A 201 -2.77 -9.34 -0.18
CA TYR A 201 -1.49 -9.87 -0.61
C TYR A 201 -0.63 -10.34 0.57
N SER A 202 -0.60 -9.58 1.65
CA SER A 202 0.07 -9.98 2.90
C SER A 202 -0.54 -11.26 3.48
N ARG A 203 -1.88 -11.36 3.52
CA ARG A 203 -2.57 -12.58 3.98
C ARG A 203 -2.37 -13.75 3.02
N LEU A 204 -2.29 -13.51 1.71
CA LEU A 204 -1.94 -14.55 0.73
C LEU A 204 -0.53 -15.08 1.00
N ALA A 205 0.45 -14.21 1.21
CA ALA A 205 1.81 -14.58 1.57
C ALA A 205 1.83 -15.48 2.81
N ARG A 206 1.15 -15.07 3.88
CA ARG A 206 1.08 -15.86 5.12
C ARG A 206 0.41 -17.23 4.94
N ARG A 207 -0.65 -17.34 4.13
CA ARG A 207 -1.28 -18.64 3.81
C ARG A 207 -0.33 -19.57 3.07
N ASN A 208 0.67 -19.03 2.37
CA ASN A 208 1.74 -19.78 1.72
C ASN A 208 3.00 -19.90 2.62
N ASN A 209 2.86 -19.68 3.93
CA ASN A 209 3.94 -19.71 4.90
C ASN A 209 5.08 -18.70 4.61
N ILE A 210 4.84 -17.66 3.82
CA ILE A 210 5.78 -16.58 3.54
C ILE A 210 5.71 -15.57 4.69
N PRO A 211 6.81 -15.29 5.41
CA PRO A 211 6.83 -14.31 6.48
C PRO A 211 6.52 -12.91 5.96
N VAL A 212 5.76 -12.14 6.72
CA VAL A 212 5.51 -10.71 6.46
C VAL A 212 6.09 -9.93 7.63
N LEU A 213 7.03 -9.03 7.36
CA LEU A 213 7.78 -8.30 8.38
C LEU A 213 7.66 -6.79 8.15
N ILE A 214 7.68 -6.04 9.24
CA ILE A 214 8.01 -4.61 9.20
C ILE A 214 9.51 -4.42 9.44
N THR A 215 10.05 -3.29 9.00
CA THR A 215 11.44 -2.87 9.23
C THR A 215 11.73 -2.59 10.71
N ALA A 216 13.00 -2.63 11.09
CA ALA A 216 13.44 -2.37 12.47
C ALA A 216 13.26 -0.92 12.89
N HIS A 217 13.38 0.02 11.93
CA HIS A 217 13.27 1.46 12.12
C HIS A 217 12.34 2.06 11.05
N THR A 218 11.98 3.33 11.23
CA THR A 218 11.20 4.11 10.27
C THR A 218 12.02 4.38 9.02
N CYS A 219 11.41 4.20 7.83
CA CYS A 219 12.05 4.28 6.51
C CYS A 219 11.55 5.45 5.66
N GLY A 220 10.59 6.22 6.14
CA GLY A 220 10.02 7.33 5.38
C GLY A 220 8.92 8.06 6.12
N GLU A 221 8.41 9.09 5.46
CA GLU A 221 7.25 9.87 5.90
C GLU A 221 6.06 9.65 4.96
N CYS A 222 4.86 9.58 5.53
CA CYS A 222 3.60 9.61 4.79
C CYS A 222 2.51 10.21 5.67
N GLU A 223 1.67 11.10 5.10
CA GLU A 223 0.51 11.63 5.81
C GLU A 223 -0.46 10.49 6.15
N TYR A 224 -1.14 10.60 7.30
CA TYR A 224 -2.13 9.62 7.72
C TYR A 224 -3.53 10.05 7.25
N ASP A 225 -3.95 9.57 6.10
CA ASP A 225 -5.23 9.97 5.48
C ASP A 225 -6.47 9.27 6.08
N HIS A 226 -6.31 8.40 7.09
CA HIS A 226 -7.42 7.58 7.60
C HIS A 226 -8.25 8.22 8.73
N ASP A 227 -7.95 9.45 9.16
CA ASP A 227 -8.79 10.18 10.14
C ASP A 227 -10.12 10.71 9.58
N SER A 228 -10.36 10.47 8.29
CA SER A 228 -11.58 10.88 7.58
C SER A 228 -12.86 10.16 8.05
N SER A 229 -12.77 9.10 8.86
CA SER A 229 -13.95 8.31 9.27
C SER A 229 -15.00 9.10 10.07
N LYS A 230 -14.58 10.11 10.84
CA LYS A 230 -15.51 11.01 11.57
C LYS A 230 -16.16 12.02 10.62
N GLU A 231 -15.38 12.57 9.70
CA GLU A 231 -15.88 13.53 8.70
C GLU A 231 -16.75 12.85 7.66
N GLU A 232 -16.35 11.69 7.18
CA GLU A 232 -17.19 10.85 6.31
C GLU A 232 -18.53 10.54 7.00
N GLY A 233 -18.53 10.15 8.28
CA GLY A 233 -19.73 9.90 9.05
C GLY A 233 -20.67 11.11 9.11
N LYS A 234 -20.13 12.30 9.34
CA LYS A 234 -20.90 13.55 9.29
C LYS A 234 -21.48 13.82 7.90
N LYS A 235 -20.68 13.65 6.86
CA LYS A 235 -21.09 13.83 5.46
C LYS A 235 -22.20 12.86 5.08
N VAL A 236 -21.99 11.56 5.28
CA VAL A 236 -22.92 10.50 4.91
C VAL A 236 -24.26 10.60 5.66
N THR A 237 -24.26 11.01 6.94
CA THR A 237 -25.49 11.17 7.72
C THR A 237 -26.36 12.33 7.25
N ARG A 238 -25.81 13.30 6.53
CA ARG A 238 -26.55 14.44 5.94
C ARG A 238 -27.08 14.18 4.52
N MET A 239 -26.57 13.15 3.84
CA MET A 239 -26.96 12.79 2.47
C MET A 239 -28.36 12.15 2.43
N SER A 240 -29.09 12.39 1.35
CA SER A 240 -30.28 11.60 1.00
C SER A 240 -29.90 10.15 0.64
N LEU A 241 -30.86 9.25 0.57
CA LEU A 241 -30.60 7.86 0.20
C LEU A 241 -30.01 7.74 -1.21
N SER A 242 -30.50 8.53 -2.17
CA SER A 242 -29.97 8.56 -3.55
C SER A 242 -28.51 9.03 -3.58
N GLN A 243 -28.21 10.11 -2.85
CA GLN A 243 -26.83 10.60 -2.73
C GLN A 243 -25.90 9.56 -2.08
N ARG A 244 -26.35 8.84 -1.02
CA ARG A 244 -25.56 7.78 -0.41
C ARG A 244 -25.30 6.62 -1.36
N LYS A 245 -26.30 6.22 -2.17
CA LYS A 245 -26.11 5.18 -3.19
C LYS A 245 -25.03 5.59 -4.19
N ALA A 246 -25.13 6.77 -4.78
CA ALA A 246 -24.14 7.30 -5.73
C ALA A 246 -22.74 7.43 -5.08
N PHE A 247 -22.67 7.89 -3.83
CA PHE A 247 -21.41 8.00 -3.08
C PHE A 247 -20.72 6.64 -2.90
N PHE A 248 -21.44 5.59 -2.51
CA PHE A 248 -20.89 4.26 -2.30
C PHE A 248 -20.75 3.41 -3.58
N GLU A 249 -21.28 3.88 -4.71
CA GLU A 249 -20.99 3.33 -6.04
C GLU A 249 -19.65 3.80 -6.60
N HIS A 250 -19.16 4.97 -6.14
CA HIS A 250 -17.88 5.51 -6.59
C HIS A 250 -16.72 4.64 -6.08
N PRO A 251 -15.73 4.24 -6.91
CA PRO A 251 -14.66 3.30 -6.54
C PRO A 251 -13.89 3.67 -5.27
N LEU A 252 -13.60 4.95 -5.04
CA LEU A 252 -12.89 5.43 -3.84
C LEU A 252 -13.67 5.20 -2.52
N HIS A 253 -15.00 5.05 -2.60
CA HIS A 253 -15.88 4.88 -1.43
C HIS A 253 -16.64 3.56 -1.46
N SER A 254 -16.40 2.76 -2.51
CA SER A 254 -17.11 1.50 -2.74
C SER A 254 -16.74 0.45 -1.69
N ASP A 255 -17.76 -0.26 -1.24
CA ASP A 255 -17.56 -1.42 -0.37
C ASP A 255 -17.09 -2.68 -1.14
N LYS A 256 -16.98 -2.63 -2.49
CA LYS A 256 -16.65 -3.78 -3.35
C LYS A 256 -15.32 -4.41 -2.97
N ASP A 257 -14.27 -3.60 -2.80
CA ASP A 257 -12.95 -4.07 -2.44
C ASP A 257 -12.95 -4.69 -1.04
N TYR A 258 -13.63 -4.06 -0.08
CA TYR A 258 -13.76 -4.61 1.27
C TYR A 258 -14.55 -5.92 1.29
N PHE A 259 -15.63 -6.05 0.51
CA PHE A 259 -16.34 -7.34 0.36
C PHE A 259 -15.46 -8.41 -0.28
N THR A 260 -14.68 -8.05 -1.29
CA THR A 260 -13.69 -8.94 -1.90
C THR A 260 -12.68 -9.41 -0.88
N TYR A 261 -12.12 -8.50 -0.08
CA TYR A 261 -11.18 -8.81 0.99
C TYR A 261 -11.80 -9.73 2.05
N VAL A 262 -13.00 -9.43 2.56
CA VAL A 262 -13.68 -10.27 3.56
C VAL A 262 -13.99 -11.66 3.00
N ARG A 263 -14.47 -11.74 1.74
CA ARG A 263 -14.76 -13.03 1.10
C ARG A 263 -13.52 -13.91 0.97
N ARG A 264 -12.38 -13.33 0.65
CA ARG A 264 -11.13 -14.06 0.43
C ARG A 264 -10.42 -14.44 1.73
N ASN A 265 -10.54 -13.62 2.77
CA ASN A 265 -9.75 -13.75 3.99
C ASN A 265 -10.56 -14.13 5.24
N MET A 266 -11.83 -13.76 5.30
CA MET A 266 -12.71 -13.95 6.48
C MET A 266 -14.16 -14.27 6.06
N PRO A 267 -14.41 -15.35 5.27
CA PRO A 267 -15.73 -15.60 4.66
C PRO A 267 -16.87 -15.71 5.68
N MET A 268 -16.60 -16.20 6.89
CA MET A 268 -17.59 -16.28 7.97
C MET A 268 -18.11 -14.90 8.43
N ARG A 269 -17.41 -13.82 8.12
CA ARG A 269 -17.83 -12.44 8.44
C ARG A 269 -18.73 -11.82 7.37
N LEU A 270 -18.89 -12.44 6.20
CA LEU A 270 -19.67 -11.87 5.09
C LEU A 270 -21.10 -11.46 5.51
N PRO A 271 -21.90 -12.29 6.22
CA PRO A 271 -23.26 -11.89 6.61
C PRO A 271 -23.28 -10.64 7.51
N ILE A 272 -22.39 -10.58 8.49
CA ILE A 272 -22.25 -9.43 9.38
C ILE A 272 -21.79 -8.19 8.60
N THR A 273 -20.80 -8.34 7.75
CA THR A 273 -20.30 -7.28 6.90
C THR A 273 -21.42 -6.72 6.01
N TRP A 274 -22.16 -7.58 5.34
CA TRP A 274 -23.29 -7.19 4.49
C TRP A 274 -24.33 -6.41 5.30
N THR A 275 -24.74 -6.93 6.46
CA THR A 275 -25.73 -6.28 7.34
C THR A 275 -25.25 -4.89 7.78
N LEU A 276 -23.98 -4.75 8.21
CA LEU A 276 -23.41 -3.48 8.62
C LEU A 276 -23.32 -2.46 7.46
N ARG A 277 -23.00 -2.92 6.24
CA ARG A 277 -22.98 -2.05 5.06
C ARG A 277 -24.39 -1.62 4.63
N LYS A 278 -25.38 -2.49 4.72
CA LYS A 278 -26.79 -2.09 4.55
C LYS A 278 -27.24 -1.10 5.61
N LEU A 279 -26.87 -1.33 6.88
CA LEU A 279 -27.13 -0.36 7.95
C LEU A 279 -26.47 1.00 7.69
N ARG A 280 -25.22 1.03 7.20
CA ARG A 280 -24.53 2.27 6.80
C ARG A 280 -25.28 3.02 5.68
N LEU A 281 -25.81 2.29 4.70
CA LEU A 281 -26.57 2.86 3.60
C LEU A 281 -27.94 3.40 4.01
N TYR A 282 -28.73 2.61 4.73
CA TYR A 282 -30.12 2.92 5.05
C TYR A 282 -30.30 3.70 6.36
N CYS A 283 -29.52 3.37 7.38
CA CYS A 283 -29.60 3.94 8.72
C CYS A 283 -28.23 4.46 9.22
N PRO A 284 -27.60 5.42 8.52
CA PRO A 284 -26.21 5.82 8.82
C PRO A 284 -26.00 6.33 10.24
N LYS A 285 -26.97 7.04 10.82
CA LYS A 285 -26.87 7.52 12.21
C LYS A 285 -26.68 6.36 13.21
N ILE A 286 -27.43 5.27 13.03
CA ILE A 286 -27.31 4.06 13.87
C ILE A 286 -25.95 3.38 13.64
N TYR A 287 -25.55 3.20 12.38
CA TYR A 287 -24.25 2.61 12.02
C TYR A 287 -23.07 3.33 12.68
N TYR A 288 -23.01 4.66 12.54
CA TYR A 288 -21.91 5.44 13.10
C TYR A 288 -21.97 5.55 14.63
N ALA A 289 -23.15 5.46 15.24
CA ALA A 289 -23.29 5.35 16.70
C ALA A 289 -22.71 4.02 17.23
N ILE A 290 -23.06 2.90 16.60
CA ILE A 290 -22.50 1.55 16.94
C ILE A 290 -20.97 1.55 16.77
N ASN A 291 -20.46 2.07 15.67
CA ASN A 291 -19.00 2.11 15.45
C ASN A 291 -18.26 3.01 16.46
N ARG A 292 -18.90 4.07 16.94
CA ARG A 292 -18.34 4.90 18.01
C ARG A 292 -18.19 4.12 19.31
N LEU A 293 -19.22 3.35 19.69
CA LEU A 293 -19.18 2.50 20.88
C LEU A 293 -18.11 1.40 20.77
N ARG A 294 -17.94 0.80 19.58
CA ARG A 294 -16.90 -0.22 19.32
C ARG A 294 -15.46 0.31 19.41
N LYS A 295 -15.22 1.59 19.14
CA LYS A 295 -13.88 2.23 19.27
C LYS A 295 -13.56 2.62 20.72
N ILE A 296 -14.55 2.66 21.59
CA ILE A 296 -14.41 2.98 23.02
C ILE A 296 -14.26 1.69 23.86
N ALA A 297 -14.72 0.55 23.35
CA ALA A 297 -14.58 -0.77 23.98
C ALA A 297 -13.34 -1.51 23.46
#